data_d6a98bd25056bb21c9c624104d0fa9f5
#
_entry.id   d6a98bd25056bb21c9c624104d0fa9f5
#
_cell.length_a   1.000
_cell.length_b   1.000
_cell.length_c   1.000
_cell.angle_alpha   90.00
_cell.angle_beta   90.00
_cell.angle_gamma   90.00
#
_symmetry.space_group_name_H-M   'P 1'
#
loop_
_entity.id
_entity.type
_entity.pdbx_description
1 polymer ?
#
loop_
_entity_poly.entity_id
_entity_poly.type
_entity_poly.pdbx_seq_one_letter_code
_entity_poly.pdbx_strand_id
1 'polypeptide(L)'
;MSVVPRQTVSFDHQFARELGELAVPWQADDTPDPRLLVLNESLAAELDLDPSWLRSPEGLRLLTGHLVPDGATPVAQAYAGHQFGGYSPRLGDGRALLLGEVDDTAGRKVDIALKGSGRTPFARGGDGLAAVGPMLREYVISEAMHALGVPTTRSLAVVGTGRPVQRETLLPGAVLTRVASSHLRVGTFQYARATGDTDLLRRLADHAISRHHPEAAAAQSPYLALFEAVVAGQAQLVARWMLVGFVHGVMNTDNMTISGETIDYGPCAFMEAVDPAAVYSSIDTGGRYAYGNQPGVAQWNLARLAEALLPLLHTEEEQAVDLAMGSLGTFSAQFASAWSSGMRAKLGLADSVSAEVVEPLVAELLSLLQDNHVDHTSFYRRLGDAVRGDVEPARSLFVDLAGFDAWAGRWLALGPRSELMDRVNPVYIPRNHLVEEALAAGSDGDLEPMVRLLGAVTDPYRERPGLERYAEPAPADFGRYRTYCGT
;
A
#
# COMPACT_ATOMS: atom_id res chain seq x y z
N MET A 1 -13.04 -34.51 -20.68
CA MET A 1 -12.32 -33.25 -20.81
C MET A 1 -13.38 -32.15 -20.90
N SER A 2 -13.62 -31.41 -19.80
CA SER A 2 -14.47 -30.21 -19.89
C SER A 2 -13.68 -29.15 -20.66
N VAL A 3 -14.24 -28.66 -21.74
CA VAL A 3 -13.68 -27.55 -22.50
C VAL A 3 -13.86 -26.31 -21.61
N VAL A 4 -12.79 -25.75 -21.08
CA VAL A 4 -12.82 -24.45 -20.40
C VAL A 4 -13.28 -23.43 -21.45
N PRO A 5 -14.32 -22.63 -21.17
CA PRO A 5 -14.78 -21.62 -22.12
C PRO A 5 -13.62 -20.67 -22.47
N ARG A 6 -13.47 -20.33 -23.73
CA ARG A 6 -12.49 -19.36 -24.19
C ARG A 6 -12.97 -17.97 -23.71
N GLN A 7 -12.36 -17.43 -22.65
CA GLN A 7 -12.67 -16.06 -22.22
C GLN A 7 -12.00 -15.09 -23.19
N THR A 8 -12.77 -14.17 -23.77
CA THR A 8 -12.21 -13.06 -24.54
C THR A 8 -11.91 -11.94 -23.56
N VAL A 9 -10.63 -11.74 -23.25
CA VAL A 9 -10.17 -10.61 -22.42
C VAL A 9 -9.80 -9.48 -23.36
N SER A 10 -10.41 -8.30 -23.16
CA SER A 10 -10.08 -7.08 -23.90
C SER A 10 -9.53 -6.05 -22.92
N PHE A 11 -8.40 -5.44 -23.25
CA PHE A 11 -7.80 -4.35 -22.49
C PHE A 11 -7.91 -3.04 -23.27
N ASP A 12 -8.17 -1.94 -22.56
CA ASP A 12 -7.90 -0.60 -23.06
C ASP A 12 -6.40 -0.29 -22.85
N HIS A 13 -5.89 0.70 -23.55
CA HIS A 13 -4.53 1.21 -23.41
C HIS A 13 -4.54 2.74 -23.39
N GLN A 14 -5.44 3.30 -22.60
CA GLN A 14 -5.67 4.74 -22.51
C GLN A 14 -4.39 5.48 -22.12
N PHE A 15 -3.66 4.99 -21.11
CA PHE A 15 -2.39 5.59 -20.68
C PHE A 15 -1.39 5.65 -21.85
N ALA A 16 -1.16 4.53 -22.53
CA ALA A 16 -0.20 4.46 -23.64
C ALA A 16 -0.61 5.33 -24.84
N ARG A 17 -1.92 5.47 -25.09
CA ARG A 17 -2.47 6.29 -26.18
C ARG A 17 -2.38 7.77 -25.89
N GLU A 18 -2.69 8.20 -24.65
CA GLU A 18 -2.76 9.62 -24.29
C GLU A 18 -1.41 10.20 -23.86
N LEU A 19 -0.54 9.35 -23.32
CA LEU A 19 0.74 9.72 -22.70
C LEU A 19 1.90 8.90 -23.28
N GLY A 20 1.95 8.79 -24.61
CA GLY A 20 2.95 7.96 -25.30
C GLY A 20 4.41 8.31 -24.98
N GLU A 21 4.69 9.56 -24.62
CA GLU A 21 6.03 10.01 -24.22
C GLU A 21 6.46 9.43 -22.84
N LEU A 22 5.48 8.99 -22.03
CA LEU A 22 5.68 8.33 -20.74
C LEU A 22 5.55 6.81 -20.83
N ALA A 23 5.29 6.26 -22.03
CA ALA A 23 4.98 4.87 -22.28
C ALA A 23 5.96 4.26 -23.29
N VAL A 24 6.85 3.39 -22.85
CA VAL A 24 7.76 2.68 -23.74
C VAL A 24 7.19 1.29 -24.03
N PRO A 25 6.74 0.99 -25.28
CA PRO A 25 6.25 -0.34 -25.63
C PRO A 25 7.32 -1.39 -25.33
N TRP A 26 6.93 -2.45 -24.61
CA TRP A 26 7.84 -3.48 -24.16
C TRP A 26 7.15 -4.83 -23.99
N GLN A 27 7.93 -5.89 -23.84
CA GLN A 27 7.44 -7.26 -23.68
C GLN A 27 8.07 -7.91 -22.44
N ALA A 28 7.32 -8.84 -21.84
CA ALA A 28 7.82 -9.65 -20.74
C ALA A 28 8.92 -10.63 -21.23
N ASP A 29 9.87 -10.94 -20.36
CA ASP A 29 10.87 -11.99 -20.56
C ASP A 29 10.22 -13.37 -20.47
N ASP A 30 10.87 -14.38 -21.10
CA ASP A 30 10.39 -15.77 -21.11
C ASP A 30 10.20 -16.34 -19.71
N THR A 31 9.10 -17.08 -19.56
CA THR A 31 8.78 -17.88 -18.37
C THR A 31 8.74 -19.36 -18.75
N PRO A 32 9.87 -20.09 -18.63
CA PRO A 32 10.00 -21.42 -19.22
C PRO A 32 9.09 -22.50 -18.61
N ASP A 33 8.72 -22.38 -17.33
CA ASP A 33 7.84 -23.33 -16.63
C ASP A 33 6.88 -22.57 -15.69
N PRO A 34 5.87 -21.85 -16.24
CA PRO A 34 4.97 -21.03 -15.44
C PRO A 34 4.08 -21.90 -14.57
N ARG A 35 4.09 -21.63 -13.25
CA ARG A 35 3.25 -22.34 -12.27
C ARG A 35 2.52 -21.32 -11.41
N LEU A 36 1.19 -21.43 -11.35
CA LEU A 36 0.39 -20.60 -10.46
C LEU A 36 0.71 -20.95 -9.00
N LEU A 37 1.17 -19.96 -8.23
CA LEU A 37 1.42 -20.12 -6.80
C LEU A 37 0.19 -19.71 -5.99
N VAL A 38 -0.32 -18.51 -6.23
CA VAL A 38 -1.55 -18.00 -5.59
C VAL A 38 -2.40 -17.26 -6.60
N LEU A 39 -3.72 -17.31 -6.43
CA LEU A 39 -4.71 -16.59 -7.23
C LEU A 39 -5.76 -15.99 -6.29
N ASN A 40 -6.05 -14.72 -6.49
CA ASN A 40 -7.11 -14.00 -5.80
C ASN A 40 -8.42 -14.17 -6.58
N GLU A 41 -9.20 -15.19 -6.21
CA GLU A 41 -10.46 -15.48 -6.89
C GLU A 41 -11.51 -14.38 -6.70
N SER A 42 -11.52 -13.73 -5.53
CA SER A 42 -12.42 -12.60 -5.26
C SER A 42 -12.11 -11.43 -6.19
N LEU A 43 -10.83 -11.06 -6.31
CA LEU A 43 -10.42 -9.99 -7.20
C LEU A 43 -10.62 -10.37 -8.68
N ALA A 44 -10.39 -11.63 -9.05
CA ALA A 44 -10.70 -12.10 -10.39
C ALA A 44 -12.19 -11.91 -10.74
N ALA A 45 -13.09 -12.24 -9.79
CA ALA A 45 -14.52 -12.01 -9.95
C ALA A 45 -14.88 -10.52 -10.05
N GLU A 46 -14.23 -9.65 -9.25
CA GLU A 46 -14.39 -8.19 -9.35
C GLU A 46 -13.98 -7.65 -10.73
N LEU A 47 -13.03 -8.31 -11.41
CA LEU A 47 -12.52 -7.95 -12.74
C LEU A 47 -13.27 -8.65 -13.88
N ASP A 48 -14.32 -9.40 -13.60
CA ASP A 48 -15.05 -10.26 -14.57
C ASP A 48 -14.13 -11.28 -15.26
N LEU A 49 -13.12 -11.79 -14.54
CA LEU A 49 -12.20 -12.82 -15.01
C LEU A 49 -12.55 -14.17 -14.40
N ASP A 50 -12.69 -15.21 -15.23
CA ASP A 50 -12.95 -16.58 -14.76
C ASP A 50 -11.70 -17.17 -14.08
N PRO A 51 -11.76 -17.47 -12.75
CA PRO A 51 -10.63 -18.10 -12.05
C PRO A 51 -10.20 -19.44 -12.65
N SER A 52 -11.14 -20.20 -13.23
CA SER A 52 -10.82 -21.48 -13.87
C SER A 52 -10.01 -21.27 -15.16
N TRP A 53 -10.34 -20.23 -15.93
CA TRP A 53 -9.58 -19.85 -17.10
C TRP A 53 -8.20 -19.29 -16.71
N LEU A 54 -8.11 -18.46 -15.69
CA LEU A 54 -6.80 -17.94 -15.19
C LEU A 54 -5.84 -19.06 -14.76
N ARG A 55 -6.38 -20.22 -14.33
CA ARG A 55 -5.56 -21.42 -14.01
C ARG A 55 -5.15 -22.23 -15.24
N SER A 56 -5.72 -21.96 -16.40
CA SER A 56 -5.38 -22.64 -17.64
C SER A 56 -4.00 -22.18 -18.18
N PRO A 57 -3.38 -22.94 -19.09
CA PRO A 57 -2.15 -22.50 -19.76
C PRO A 57 -2.30 -21.13 -20.46
N GLU A 58 -3.48 -20.82 -20.99
CA GLU A 58 -3.76 -19.53 -21.64
C GLU A 58 -3.85 -18.39 -20.62
N GLY A 59 -4.53 -18.60 -19.48
CA GLY A 59 -4.57 -17.67 -18.38
C GLY A 59 -3.20 -17.41 -17.76
N LEU A 60 -2.37 -18.44 -17.58
CA LEU A 60 -0.99 -18.27 -17.11
C LEU A 60 -0.15 -17.43 -18.07
N ARG A 61 -0.38 -17.54 -19.39
CA ARG A 61 0.28 -16.68 -20.37
C ARG A 61 -0.14 -15.22 -20.23
N LEU A 62 -1.40 -14.93 -19.89
CA LEU A 62 -1.83 -13.57 -19.57
C LEU A 62 -1.11 -13.06 -18.31
N LEU A 63 -1.15 -13.85 -17.22
CA LEU A 63 -0.57 -13.49 -15.92
C LEU A 63 0.96 -13.36 -15.96
N THR A 64 1.62 -13.78 -17.03
CA THR A 64 3.07 -13.65 -17.27
C THR A 64 3.41 -12.72 -18.43
N GLY A 65 2.42 -12.09 -19.08
CA GLY A 65 2.61 -11.15 -20.18
C GLY A 65 2.92 -11.77 -21.55
N HIS A 66 2.73 -13.10 -21.71
CA HIS A 66 2.93 -13.81 -22.99
C HIS A 66 1.65 -13.95 -23.82
N LEU A 67 0.51 -13.64 -23.25
CA LEU A 67 -0.73 -13.40 -23.97
C LEU A 67 -1.05 -11.91 -23.85
N VAL A 68 -0.96 -11.21 -24.96
CA VAL A 68 -1.36 -9.81 -25.06
C VAL A 68 -2.78 -9.79 -25.62
N PRO A 69 -3.79 -9.34 -24.85
CA PRO A 69 -5.15 -9.22 -25.34
C PRO A 69 -5.28 -8.30 -26.56
N ASP A 70 -6.30 -8.53 -27.38
CA ASP A 70 -6.58 -7.66 -28.52
C ASP A 70 -6.75 -6.20 -28.07
N GLY A 71 -6.10 -5.29 -28.76
CA GLY A 71 -6.10 -3.87 -28.44
C GLY A 71 -5.10 -3.43 -27.38
N ALA A 72 -4.52 -4.34 -26.60
CA ALA A 72 -3.51 -3.99 -25.58
C ALA A 72 -2.17 -3.63 -26.22
N THR A 73 -1.48 -2.66 -25.60
CA THR A 73 -0.10 -2.32 -25.91
C THR A 73 0.67 -2.28 -24.58
N PRO A 74 1.30 -3.40 -24.17
CA PRO A 74 2.07 -3.43 -22.94
C PRO A 74 3.22 -2.41 -22.96
N VAL A 75 3.38 -1.65 -21.88
CA VAL A 75 4.35 -0.58 -21.79
C VAL A 75 5.09 -0.57 -20.46
N ALA A 76 6.36 -0.19 -20.48
CA ALA A 76 7.09 0.24 -19.30
C ALA A 76 6.88 1.75 -19.12
N GLN A 77 6.43 2.16 -17.94
CA GLN A 77 6.12 3.57 -17.64
C GLN A 77 7.38 4.32 -17.22
N ALA A 78 7.52 5.56 -17.72
CA ALA A 78 8.58 6.48 -17.33
C ALA A 78 8.17 7.29 -16.11
N TYR A 79 9.04 7.37 -15.11
CA TYR A 79 8.93 8.29 -13.99
C TYR A 79 10.31 8.66 -13.44
N ALA A 80 10.40 9.75 -12.71
CA ALA A 80 11.55 10.15 -11.91
C ALA A 80 11.25 9.85 -10.42
N GLY A 81 12.09 10.32 -9.53
CA GLY A 81 11.76 10.24 -8.10
C GLY A 81 12.86 10.74 -7.20
N HIS A 82 12.46 11.15 -6.00
CA HIS A 82 13.36 11.41 -4.90
C HIS A 82 13.44 10.16 -4.03
N GLN A 83 14.60 9.50 -4.08
CA GLN A 83 14.89 8.32 -3.28
C GLN A 83 15.75 8.72 -2.09
N PHE A 84 15.26 8.51 -0.85
CA PHE A 84 15.91 9.00 0.37
C PHE A 84 16.28 10.50 0.34
N GLY A 85 15.46 11.30 -0.36
CA GLY A 85 15.68 12.73 -0.55
C GLY A 85 16.57 13.12 -1.73
N GLY A 86 17.29 12.17 -2.34
CA GLY A 86 18.11 12.39 -3.53
C GLY A 86 17.29 12.22 -4.83
N TYR A 87 17.36 13.22 -5.73
CA TYR A 87 16.62 13.17 -7.00
C TYR A 87 17.28 12.25 -8.02
N SER A 88 16.51 11.35 -8.59
CA SER A 88 16.87 10.49 -9.72
C SER A 88 15.98 10.82 -10.91
N PRO A 89 16.53 11.41 -11.99
CA PRO A 89 15.73 11.93 -13.11
C PRO A 89 15.13 10.83 -13.99
N ARG A 90 15.64 9.59 -13.89
CA ARG A 90 15.20 8.46 -14.70
C ARG A 90 15.16 7.19 -13.87
N LEU A 91 14.00 6.87 -13.36
CA LEU A 91 13.68 5.59 -12.70
C LEU A 91 12.89 4.71 -13.65
N GLY A 92 11.58 4.85 -13.66
CA GLY A 92 10.67 4.08 -14.51
C GLY A 92 10.48 2.64 -14.06
N ASP A 93 9.63 1.92 -14.79
CA ASP A 93 9.28 0.52 -14.55
C ASP A 93 10.44 -0.41 -14.93
N GLY A 94 11.47 -0.49 -14.09
CA GLY A 94 12.68 -1.27 -14.35
C GLY A 94 12.45 -2.79 -14.43
N ARG A 95 11.36 -3.27 -13.81
CA ARG A 95 10.94 -4.68 -13.77
C ARG A 95 9.42 -4.84 -13.79
N ALA A 96 8.70 -3.80 -14.17
CA ALA A 96 7.25 -3.81 -14.24
C ALA A 96 6.79 -3.54 -15.67
N LEU A 97 5.58 -3.95 -15.98
CA LEU A 97 4.98 -3.81 -17.30
C LEU A 97 3.48 -3.57 -17.14
N LEU A 98 2.98 -2.41 -17.52
CA LEU A 98 1.54 -2.16 -17.62
C LEU A 98 1.02 -2.94 -18.83
N LEU A 99 0.14 -3.90 -18.61
CA LEU A 99 -0.50 -4.66 -19.69
C LEU A 99 -1.61 -3.86 -20.36
N GLY A 100 -2.32 -3.04 -19.60
CA GLY A 100 -3.42 -2.21 -20.03
C GLY A 100 -4.41 -1.95 -18.90
N GLU A 101 -5.56 -1.38 -19.25
CA GLU A 101 -6.63 -1.07 -18.33
C GLU A 101 -7.87 -1.94 -18.63
N VAL A 102 -8.64 -2.25 -17.58
CA VAL A 102 -9.92 -2.92 -17.65
C VAL A 102 -10.96 -2.17 -16.83
N ASP A 103 -12.23 -2.31 -17.17
CA ASP A 103 -13.31 -1.85 -16.30
C ASP A 103 -13.69 -3.00 -15.36
N ASP A 104 -13.73 -2.72 -14.03
CA ASP A 104 -14.22 -3.69 -13.06
C ASP A 104 -15.75 -3.83 -13.10
N THR A 105 -16.31 -4.78 -12.37
CA THR A 105 -17.75 -5.02 -12.31
C THR A 105 -18.56 -3.84 -11.74
N ALA A 106 -17.91 -2.88 -11.11
CA ALA A 106 -18.51 -1.61 -10.66
C ALA A 106 -18.37 -0.48 -11.69
N GLY A 107 -17.76 -0.75 -12.86
CA GLY A 107 -17.51 0.23 -13.91
C GLY A 107 -16.35 1.18 -13.62
N ARG A 108 -15.47 0.82 -12.71
CA ARG A 108 -14.25 1.60 -12.41
C ARG A 108 -13.11 1.09 -13.29
N LYS A 109 -12.39 1.99 -13.94
CA LYS A 109 -11.22 1.63 -14.72
C LYS A 109 -10.02 1.38 -13.81
N VAL A 110 -9.37 0.21 -13.97
CA VAL A 110 -8.20 -0.20 -13.20
C VAL A 110 -7.10 -0.68 -14.13
N ASP A 111 -5.87 -0.47 -13.72
CA ASP A 111 -4.66 -0.94 -14.39
C ASP A 111 -4.36 -2.38 -14.03
N ILE A 112 -3.95 -3.18 -15.02
CA ILE A 112 -3.37 -4.52 -14.83
C ILE A 112 -1.88 -4.42 -15.19
N ALA A 113 -1.01 -4.65 -14.22
CA ALA A 113 0.43 -4.57 -14.40
C ALA A 113 1.16 -5.79 -13.87
N LEU A 114 2.29 -6.12 -14.47
CA LEU A 114 3.18 -7.18 -14.03
C LEU A 114 4.35 -6.60 -13.25
N LYS A 115 4.81 -7.31 -12.22
CA LYS A 115 6.04 -7.00 -11.48
C LYS A 115 6.96 -8.22 -11.46
N GLY A 116 8.22 -8.03 -11.84
CA GLY A 116 9.18 -9.13 -12.01
C GLY A 116 9.14 -9.78 -13.39
N SER A 117 8.53 -9.12 -14.39
CA SER A 117 8.30 -9.63 -15.74
C SER A 117 9.52 -9.55 -16.67
N GLY A 118 10.67 -9.15 -16.17
CA GLY A 118 11.90 -9.05 -16.94
C GLY A 118 12.43 -7.63 -17.08
N ARG A 119 13.56 -7.54 -17.77
CA ARG A 119 14.31 -6.30 -17.93
C ARG A 119 13.62 -5.36 -18.91
N THR A 120 13.42 -4.11 -18.48
CA THR A 120 12.92 -3.03 -19.34
C THR A 120 14.00 -1.98 -19.62
N PRO A 121 13.75 -0.96 -20.46
CA PRO A 121 14.68 0.15 -20.68
C PRO A 121 15.00 0.98 -19.42
N PHE A 122 14.24 0.79 -18.33
CA PHE A 122 14.41 1.47 -17.06
C PHE A 122 15.11 0.63 -15.98
N ALA A 123 15.59 -0.56 -16.30
CA ALA A 123 16.16 -1.50 -15.32
C ALA A 123 17.52 -1.09 -14.71
N ARG A 124 18.14 -0.02 -15.21
CA ARG A 124 19.38 0.58 -14.65
C ARG A 124 20.51 -0.44 -14.38
N GLY A 125 20.61 -1.47 -15.21
CA GLY A 125 21.59 -2.55 -15.04
C GLY A 125 21.08 -3.76 -14.26
N GLY A 126 19.90 -3.70 -13.63
CA GLY A 126 19.23 -4.85 -13.03
C GLY A 126 18.74 -5.87 -14.05
N ASP A 127 18.42 -7.07 -13.59
CA ASP A 127 17.90 -8.16 -14.43
C ASP A 127 16.39 -8.04 -14.69
N GLY A 128 15.69 -7.17 -13.98
CA GLY A 128 14.23 -6.99 -14.11
C GLY A 128 13.40 -8.14 -13.54
N LEU A 129 14.03 -9.12 -12.92
CA LEU A 129 13.35 -10.30 -12.37
C LEU A 129 12.99 -10.08 -10.89
N ALA A 130 12.11 -10.93 -10.38
CA ALA A 130 11.74 -10.96 -8.97
C ALA A 130 11.76 -12.40 -8.44
N ALA A 131 12.14 -12.57 -7.17
CA ALA A 131 12.06 -13.86 -6.50
C ALA A 131 10.65 -14.10 -5.92
N VAL A 132 10.32 -15.37 -5.65
CA VAL A 132 9.01 -15.79 -5.09
C VAL A 132 8.70 -15.06 -3.78
N GLY A 133 9.64 -15.03 -2.82
CA GLY A 133 9.40 -14.42 -1.51
C GLY A 133 8.88 -12.98 -1.58
N PRO A 134 9.60 -12.04 -2.23
CA PRO A 134 9.11 -10.66 -2.41
C PRO A 134 7.76 -10.54 -3.10
N MET A 135 7.42 -11.40 -4.05
CA MET A 135 6.12 -11.36 -4.74
C MET A 135 4.99 -11.86 -3.84
N LEU A 136 5.24 -12.92 -3.07
CA LEU A 136 4.29 -13.41 -2.07
C LEU A 136 4.12 -12.39 -0.92
N ARG A 137 5.18 -11.67 -0.52
CA ARG A 137 5.09 -10.58 0.47
C ARG A 137 4.13 -9.49 -0.02
N GLU A 138 4.33 -8.99 -1.23
CA GLU A 138 3.46 -7.96 -1.78
C GLU A 138 2.01 -8.46 -1.85
N TYR A 139 1.80 -9.71 -2.25
CA TYR A 139 0.47 -10.31 -2.29
C TYR A 139 -0.21 -10.32 -0.92
N VAL A 140 0.43 -10.89 0.11
CA VAL A 140 -0.20 -11.01 1.42
C VAL A 140 -0.43 -9.66 2.09
N ILE A 141 0.51 -8.72 1.96
CA ILE A 141 0.39 -7.41 2.58
C ILE A 141 -0.68 -6.56 1.88
N SER A 142 -0.70 -6.53 0.54
CA SER A 142 -1.72 -5.76 -0.19
C SER A 142 -3.14 -6.25 0.10
N GLU A 143 -3.37 -7.55 0.14
CA GLU A 143 -4.68 -8.10 0.44
C GLU A 143 -5.08 -7.92 1.92
N ALA A 144 -4.13 -7.98 2.85
CA ALA A 144 -4.37 -7.62 4.25
C ALA A 144 -4.73 -6.13 4.41
N MET A 145 -4.01 -5.23 3.73
CA MET A 145 -4.31 -3.80 3.75
C MET A 145 -5.69 -3.50 3.18
N HIS A 146 -6.06 -4.17 2.09
CA HIS A 146 -7.42 -4.08 1.55
C HIS A 146 -8.48 -4.52 2.56
N ALA A 147 -8.28 -5.67 3.21
CA ALA A 147 -9.20 -6.18 4.23
C ALA A 147 -9.27 -5.28 5.49
N LEU A 148 -8.18 -4.60 5.84
CA LEU A 148 -8.14 -3.58 6.90
C LEU A 148 -8.83 -2.25 6.49
N GLY A 149 -9.30 -2.12 5.24
CA GLY A 149 -9.94 -0.91 4.73
C GLY A 149 -8.96 0.22 4.41
N VAL A 150 -7.67 -0.11 4.22
CA VAL A 150 -6.64 0.85 3.79
C VAL A 150 -6.58 0.87 2.27
N PRO A 151 -6.72 2.02 1.58
CA PRO A 151 -6.58 2.11 0.14
C PRO A 151 -5.23 1.56 -0.32
N THR A 152 -5.25 0.65 -1.28
CA THR A 152 -4.07 -0.09 -1.70
C THR A 152 -4.22 -0.65 -3.10
N THR A 153 -3.09 -0.79 -3.80
CA THR A 153 -3.03 -1.70 -4.95
C THR A 153 -3.35 -3.12 -4.51
N ARG A 154 -3.94 -3.91 -5.39
CA ARG A 154 -4.36 -5.30 -5.14
C ARG A 154 -3.44 -6.26 -5.88
N SER A 155 -3.43 -7.50 -5.45
CA SER A 155 -2.65 -8.57 -6.08
C SER A 155 -3.59 -9.64 -6.62
N LEU A 156 -3.58 -9.83 -7.97
CA LEU A 156 -4.43 -10.83 -8.63
C LEU A 156 -3.81 -12.22 -8.55
N ALA A 157 -2.53 -12.35 -8.87
CA ALA A 157 -1.85 -13.64 -8.87
C ALA A 157 -0.34 -13.50 -8.68
N VAL A 158 0.28 -14.56 -8.17
CA VAL A 158 1.73 -14.80 -8.25
C VAL A 158 1.96 -16.08 -9.04
N VAL A 159 2.78 -15.98 -10.09
CA VAL A 159 3.15 -17.10 -10.95
C VAL A 159 4.65 -17.32 -10.84
N GLY A 160 5.07 -18.53 -10.43
CA GLY A 160 6.46 -18.96 -10.50
C GLY A 160 6.88 -19.10 -11.97
N THR A 161 8.06 -18.60 -12.33
CA THR A 161 8.51 -18.55 -13.73
C THR A 161 9.23 -19.80 -14.21
N GLY A 162 9.66 -20.67 -13.26
CA GLY A 162 10.58 -21.78 -13.56
C GLY A 162 12.03 -21.33 -13.83
N ARG A 163 12.32 -20.03 -13.75
CA ARG A 163 13.64 -19.43 -13.93
C ARG A 163 14.24 -19.05 -12.57
N PRO A 164 15.48 -19.46 -12.26
CA PRO A 164 16.16 -19.00 -11.07
C PRO A 164 16.58 -17.52 -11.21
N VAL A 165 16.56 -16.81 -10.10
CA VAL A 165 16.95 -15.40 -9.99
C VAL A 165 18.18 -15.32 -9.10
N GLN A 166 19.28 -14.75 -9.61
CA GLN A 166 20.49 -14.53 -8.84
C GLN A 166 20.34 -13.32 -7.92
N ARG A 167 20.45 -13.56 -6.61
CA ARG A 167 20.61 -12.53 -5.57
C ARG A 167 21.88 -12.89 -4.77
N GLU A 168 21.86 -12.83 -3.45
CA GLU A 168 22.95 -13.41 -2.64
C GLU A 168 23.10 -14.92 -2.89
N THR A 169 21.96 -15.58 -3.08
CA THR A 169 21.84 -16.99 -3.49
C THR A 169 20.95 -17.11 -4.73
N LEU A 170 20.85 -18.29 -5.31
CA LEU A 170 19.87 -18.59 -6.37
C LEU A 170 18.51 -18.80 -5.71
N LEU A 171 17.54 -17.99 -6.11
CA LEU A 171 16.16 -18.02 -5.62
C LEU A 171 15.20 -18.40 -6.76
N PRO A 172 14.06 -19.05 -6.46
CA PRO A 172 13.03 -19.28 -7.46
C PRO A 172 12.41 -17.95 -7.90
N GLY A 173 12.26 -17.76 -9.22
CA GLY A 173 11.70 -16.55 -9.81
C GLY A 173 10.18 -16.57 -9.87
N ALA A 174 9.57 -15.39 -9.77
CA ALA A 174 8.12 -15.22 -9.92
C ALA A 174 7.75 -13.87 -10.55
N VAL A 175 6.54 -13.81 -11.10
CA VAL A 175 5.86 -12.61 -11.56
C VAL A 175 4.61 -12.40 -10.71
N LEU A 176 4.40 -11.17 -10.25
CA LEU A 176 3.16 -10.72 -9.60
C LEU A 176 2.30 -9.97 -10.63
N THR A 177 1.02 -10.31 -10.71
CA THR A 177 0.03 -9.49 -11.41
C THR A 177 -0.62 -8.54 -10.41
N ARG A 178 -0.34 -7.24 -10.55
CA ARG A 178 -0.85 -6.15 -9.72
C ARG A 178 -2.04 -5.47 -10.39
N VAL A 179 -3.01 -5.10 -9.59
CA VAL A 179 -4.18 -4.30 -9.99
C VAL A 179 -4.18 -3.00 -9.19
N ALA A 180 -4.40 -1.87 -9.84
CA ALA A 180 -4.42 -0.56 -9.21
C ALA A 180 -5.44 0.36 -9.89
N SER A 181 -5.95 1.37 -9.18
CA SER A 181 -6.76 2.43 -9.83
C SER A 181 -5.95 3.16 -10.90
N SER A 182 -4.66 3.36 -10.68
CA SER A 182 -3.61 3.62 -11.68
C SER A 182 -2.23 3.45 -11.07
N HIS A 183 -1.20 3.43 -11.93
CA HIS A 183 0.20 3.47 -11.51
C HIS A 183 0.82 4.87 -11.58
N LEU A 184 -0.01 5.92 -11.70
CA LEU A 184 0.46 7.31 -11.64
C LEU A 184 1.00 7.65 -10.26
N ARG A 185 2.21 8.20 -10.22
CA ARG A 185 2.96 8.52 -8.99
C ARG A 185 3.36 10.00 -8.99
N VAL A 186 3.73 10.53 -7.85
CA VAL A 186 4.39 11.84 -7.78
C VAL A 186 5.58 11.88 -8.75
N GLY A 187 6.35 10.80 -8.80
CA GLY A 187 7.49 10.65 -9.72
C GLY A 187 7.13 10.77 -11.21
N THR A 188 5.93 10.40 -11.63
CA THR A 188 5.45 10.56 -13.02
C THR A 188 5.34 12.05 -13.38
N PHE A 189 4.79 12.86 -12.49
CA PHE A 189 4.70 14.31 -12.65
C PHE A 189 6.07 14.98 -12.63
N GLN A 190 6.98 14.51 -11.78
CA GLN A 190 8.36 15.00 -11.74
C GLN A 190 9.08 14.72 -13.06
N TYR A 191 8.87 13.56 -13.67
CA TYR A 191 9.45 13.21 -14.96
C TYR A 191 8.88 14.09 -16.07
N ALA A 192 7.54 14.20 -16.17
CA ALA A 192 6.89 15.05 -17.16
C ALA A 192 7.36 16.52 -17.05
N ARG A 193 7.45 17.05 -15.83
CA ARG A 193 7.97 18.41 -15.57
C ARG A 193 9.41 18.59 -16.02
N ALA A 194 10.26 17.59 -15.80
CA ALA A 194 11.68 17.62 -16.15
C ALA A 194 11.93 17.60 -17.67
N THR A 195 10.97 17.16 -18.50
CA THR A 195 11.07 17.24 -19.97
C THR A 195 11.02 18.69 -20.49
N GLY A 196 10.47 19.60 -19.70
CA GLY A 196 10.18 20.99 -20.13
C GLY A 196 8.94 21.13 -21.03
N ASP A 197 8.26 20.03 -21.36
CA ASP A 197 7.04 20.01 -22.15
C ASP A 197 5.81 20.24 -21.25
N THR A 198 5.32 21.47 -21.21
CA THR A 198 4.13 21.85 -20.42
C THR A 198 2.85 21.23 -20.98
N ASP A 199 2.79 20.90 -22.27
CA ASP A 199 1.63 20.24 -22.85
C ASP A 199 1.55 18.78 -22.40
N LEU A 200 2.66 18.05 -22.36
CA LEU A 200 2.74 16.71 -21.75
C LEU A 200 2.29 16.73 -20.28
N LEU A 201 2.80 17.71 -19.51
CA LEU A 201 2.42 17.85 -18.10
C LEU A 201 0.92 18.12 -17.94
N ARG A 202 0.33 18.94 -18.82
CA ARG A 202 -1.12 19.21 -18.83
C ARG A 202 -1.92 17.95 -19.17
N ARG A 203 -1.57 17.22 -20.24
CA ARG A 203 -2.24 15.97 -20.61
C ARG A 203 -2.15 14.93 -19.48
N LEU A 204 -1.01 14.85 -18.78
CA LEU A 204 -0.87 13.98 -17.61
C LEU A 204 -1.81 14.39 -16.47
N ALA A 205 -1.92 15.69 -16.18
CA ALA A 205 -2.83 16.19 -15.16
C ALA A 205 -4.30 15.98 -15.55
N ASP A 206 -4.68 16.19 -16.80
CA ASP A 206 -6.02 15.93 -17.33
C ASP A 206 -6.36 14.43 -17.24
N HIS A 207 -5.42 13.55 -17.57
CA HIS A 207 -5.57 12.11 -17.42
C HIS A 207 -5.77 11.72 -15.94
N ALA A 208 -4.98 12.28 -15.01
CA ALA A 208 -5.14 12.03 -13.57
C ALA A 208 -6.49 12.52 -13.04
N ILE A 209 -6.96 13.70 -13.50
CA ILE A 209 -8.30 14.24 -13.18
C ILE A 209 -9.36 13.24 -13.65
N SER A 210 -9.33 12.85 -14.92
CA SER A 210 -10.36 11.96 -15.49
C SER A 210 -10.42 10.59 -14.79
N ARG A 211 -9.27 10.07 -14.31
CA ARG A 211 -9.16 8.77 -13.66
C ARG A 211 -9.56 8.80 -12.19
N HIS A 212 -9.20 9.83 -11.44
CA HIS A 212 -9.26 9.82 -9.97
C HIS A 212 -10.11 10.92 -9.36
N HIS A 213 -10.23 12.06 -10.02
CA HIS A 213 -10.86 13.26 -9.47
C HIS A 213 -11.69 13.98 -10.52
N PRO A 214 -12.65 13.30 -11.18
CA PRO A 214 -13.42 13.89 -12.29
C PRO A 214 -14.15 15.19 -11.91
N GLU A 215 -14.48 15.37 -10.63
CA GLU A 215 -15.06 16.60 -10.09
C GLU A 215 -14.12 17.80 -10.21
N ALA A 216 -12.80 17.58 -10.20
CA ALA A 216 -11.82 18.67 -10.36
C ALA A 216 -11.91 19.35 -11.74
N ALA A 217 -12.38 18.64 -12.78
CA ALA A 217 -12.54 19.21 -14.12
C ALA A 217 -13.53 20.37 -14.17
N ALA A 218 -14.51 20.39 -13.24
CA ALA A 218 -15.53 21.45 -13.15
C ALA A 218 -15.11 22.62 -12.24
N ALA A 219 -13.95 22.53 -11.56
CA ALA A 219 -13.46 23.58 -10.69
C ALA A 219 -12.95 24.79 -11.49
N GLN A 220 -12.95 25.97 -10.88
CA GLN A 220 -12.39 27.19 -11.49
C GLN A 220 -10.90 27.04 -11.82
N SER A 221 -10.16 26.27 -11.01
CA SER A 221 -8.74 25.94 -11.18
C SER A 221 -8.56 24.42 -11.10
N PRO A 222 -8.77 23.65 -12.19
CA PRO A 222 -8.80 22.20 -12.18
C PRO A 222 -7.52 21.55 -11.63
N TYR A 223 -6.35 22.08 -11.97
CA TYR A 223 -5.06 21.52 -11.55
C TYR A 223 -4.76 21.80 -10.06
N LEU A 224 -5.24 22.93 -9.52
CA LEU A 224 -5.20 23.20 -8.09
C LEU A 224 -6.14 22.23 -7.36
N ALA A 225 -7.36 22.04 -7.85
CA ALA A 225 -8.31 21.09 -7.30
C ALA A 225 -7.78 19.64 -7.32
N LEU A 226 -7.08 19.23 -8.40
CA LEU A 226 -6.36 17.95 -8.43
C LEU A 226 -5.34 17.87 -7.30
N PHE A 227 -4.50 18.89 -7.13
CA PHE A 227 -3.48 18.90 -6.08
C PHE A 227 -4.11 18.83 -4.69
N GLU A 228 -5.16 19.59 -4.43
CA GLU A 228 -5.92 19.56 -3.17
C GLU A 228 -6.53 18.18 -2.88
N ALA A 229 -7.09 17.52 -3.89
CA ALA A 229 -7.64 16.17 -3.76
C ALA A 229 -6.54 15.14 -3.43
N VAL A 230 -5.37 15.24 -4.07
CA VAL A 230 -4.22 14.37 -3.76
C VAL A 230 -3.70 14.63 -2.34
N VAL A 231 -3.61 15.89 -1.90
CA VAL A 231 -3.24 16.26 -0.52
C VAL A 231 -4.19 15.62 0.48
N ALA A 232 -5.50 15.71 0.25
CA ALA A 232 -6.52 15.13 1.11
C ALA A 232 -6.45 13.59 1.15
N GLY A 233 -6.30 12.95 -0.01
CA GLY A 233 -6.17 11.51 -0.13
C GLY A 233 -4.96 10.97 0.62
N GLN A 234 -3.81 11.61 0.48
CA GLN A 234 -2.58 11.19 1.15
C GLN A 234 -2.61 11.45 2.66
N ALA A 235 -3.23 12.53 3.13
CA ALA A 235 -3.42 12.78 4.55
C ALA A 235 -4.24 11.66 5.22
N GLN A 236 -5.34 11.25 4.57
CA GLN A 236 -6.18 10.15 5.04
C GLN A 236 -5.46 8.80 4.96
N LEU A 237 -4.72 8.52 3.88
CA LEU A 237 -3.99 7.27 3.70
C LEU A 237 -2.96 7.06 4.81
N VAL A 238 -2.12 8.07 5.05
CA VAL A 238 -1.06 7.97 6.07
C VAL A 238 -1.64 7.86 7.48
N ALA A 239 -2.76 8.56 7.77
CA ALA A 239 -3.46 8.38 9.04
C ALA A 239 -3.93 6.93 9.22
N ARG A 240 -4.49 6.29 8.18
CA ARG A 240 -4.91 4.88 8.23
C ARG A 240 -3.72 3.93 8.42
N TRP A 241 -2.57 4.16 7.77
CA TRP A 241 -1.35 3.38 8.03
C TRP A 241 -0.97 3.40 9.50
N MET A 242 -0.92 4.60 10.08
CA MET A 242 -0.52 4.74 11.47
C MET A 242 -1.53 4.12 12.44
N LEU A 243 -2.84 4.20 12.15
CA LEU A 243 -3.88 3.61 12.97
C LEU A 243 -3.81 2.08 13.05
N VAL A 244 -3.25 1.41 12.04
CA VAL A 244 -3.05 -0.05 12.05
C VAL A 244 -1.60 -0.45 12.37
N GLY A 245 -0.72 0.50 12.70
CA GLY A 245 0.69 0.23 13.01
C GLY A 245 1.55 -0.10 11.79
N PHE A 246 1.12 0.25 10.59
CA PHE A 246 1.86 -0.03 9.36
C PHE A 246 3.00 0.96 9.12
N VAL A 247 4.17 0.43 8.76
CA VAL A 247 5.35 1.18 8.34
C VAL A 247 5.70 0.80 6.90
N HIS A 248 5.61 1.77 6.00
CA HIS A 248 5.88 1.53 4.57
C HIS A 248 7.35 1.19 4.30
N GLY A 249 8.26 1.85 5.00
CA GLY A 249 9.70 1.60 4.96
C GLY A 249 10.46 2.25 3.80
N VAL A 250 9.80 2.65 2.71
CA VAL A 250 10.42 3.41 1.59
C VAL A 250 9.38 4.34 0.95
N MET A 251 9.20 5.52 1.54
CA MET A 251 8.27 6.54 1.07
C MET A 251 8.96 7.53 0.11
N ASN A 252 9.54 6.99 -0.95
CA ASN A 252 10.06 7.80 -2.06
C ASN A 252 8.90 8.42 -2.86
N THR A 253 9.17 9.43 -3.69
CA THR A 253 8.15 10.04 -4.56
C THR A 253 7.69 9.10 -5.68
N ASP A 254 8.49 8.09 -6.03
CA ASP A 254 8.13 6.99 -6.93
C ASP A 254 7.29 5.89 -6.24
N ASN A 255 7.10 5.97 -4.91
CA ASN A 255 6.24 5.09 -4.13
C ASN A 255 5.04 5.82 -3.50
N MET A 256 4.69 6.99 -4.03
CA MET A 256 3.49 7.73 -3.63
C MET A 256 2.59 7.93 -4.84
N THR A 257 1.41 7.29 -4.81
CA THR A 257 0.44 7.33 -5.90
C THR A 257 -0.39 8.61 -5.90
N ILE A 258 -0.92 8.98 -7.06
CA ILE A 258 -1.88 10.08 -7.20
C ILE A 258 -3.29 9.63 -6.78
N SER A 259 -3.59 8.35 -6.91
CA SER A 259 -4.87 7.75 -6.50
C SER A 259 -5.09 7.72 -4.99
N GLY A 260 -4.04 7.92 -4.17
CA GLY A 260 -4.13 7.74 -2.72
C GLY A 260 -4.12 6.27 -2.28
N GLU A 261 -3.68 5.35 -3.14
CA GLU A 261 -3.46 3.95 -2.81
C GLU A 261 -2.03 3.69 -2.35
N THR A 262 -1.85 2.78 -1.40
CA THR A 262 -0.53 2.25 -1.04
C THR A 262 0.02 1.38 -2.17
N ILE A 263 1.29 1.53 -2.50
CA ILE A 263 1.96 0.79 -3.58
C ILE A 263 3.36 0.31 -3.14
N ASP A 264 3.86 -0.77 -3.75
CA ASP A 264 5.23 -1.26 -3.60
C ASP A 264 5.61 -1.72 -2.18
N TYR A 265 4.98 -2.83 -1.77
CA TYR A 265 5.21 -3.48 -0.48
C TYR A 265 6.56 -4.25 -0.45
N GLY A 266 7.66 -3.52 -0.50
CA GLY A 266 9.00 -4.08 -0.37
C GLY A 266 9.39 -4.24 1.10
N PRO A 267 10.07 -3.23 1.71
CA PRO A 267 10.57 -3.32 3.08
C PRO A 267 9.54 -2.85 4.13
N CYS A 268 8.26 -3.05 3.89
CA CYS A 268 7.19 -2.70 4.82
C CYS A 268 7.05 -3.73 5.94
N ALA A 269 6.48 -3.31 7.06
CA ALA A 269 6.16 -4.16 8.20
C ALA A 269 5.02 -3.58 9.03
N PHE A 270 4.42 -4.40 9.89
CA PHE A 270 3.53 -3.93 10.94
C PHE A 270 4.31 -3.83 12.26
N MET A 271 4.10 -2.73 12.99
CA MET A 271 4.73 -2.48 14.27
C MET A 271 4.17 -3.45 15.32
N GLU A 272 5.07 -4.07 16.09
CA GLU A 272 4.72 -4.85 17.27
C GLU A 272 4.61 -3.90 18.48
N ALA A 273 5.63 -3.77 19.30
CA ALA A 273 5.64 -2.79 20.38
C ALA A 273 5.57 -1.35 19.83
N VAL A 274 4.77 -0.51 20.49
CA VAL A 274 4.61 0.91 20.10
C VAL A 274 5.95 1.62 20.22
N ASP A 275 6.48 2.07 19.08
CA ASP A 275 7.73 2.84 18.99
C ASP A 275 7.65 3.82 17.81
N PRO A 276 7.54 5.13 18.06
CA PRO A 276 7.57 6.14 16.98
C PRO A 276 8.84 6.11 16.13
N ALA A 277 9.95 5.59 16.67
CA ALA A 277 11.23 5.46 15.96
C ALA A 277 11.38 4.12 15.22
N ALA A 278 10.33 3.27 15.16
CA ALA A 278 10.39 1.98 14.52
C ALA A 278 10.77 2.10 13.03
N VAL A 279 11.85 1.40 12.66
CA VAL A 279 12.40 1.29 11.29
C VAL A 279 12.62 -0.17 10.98
N TYR A 280 12.09 -0.63 9.86
CA TYR A 280 12.22 -2.03 9.42
C TYR A 280 13.10 -2.19 8.18
N SER A 281 13.10 -1.22 7.29
CA SER A 281 13.90 -1.25 6.07
C SER A 281 15.41 -1.28 6.38
N SER A 282 16.10 -2.30 5.90
CA SER A 282 17.56 -2.45 6.10
C SER A 282 18.38 -1.32 5.46
N ILE A 283 17.84 -0.67 4.43
CA ILE A 283 18.49 0.42 3.70
C ILE A 283 18.18 1.81 4.27
N ASP A 284 17.21 1.93 5.19
CA ASP A 284 16.88 3.19 5.87
C ASP A 284 17.71 3.35 7.15
N THR A 285 19.02 3.51 6.98
CA THR A 285 19.96 3.63 8.12
C THR A 285 19.78 4.90 8.93
N GLY A 286 19.20 5.94 8.33
CA GLY A 286 18.95 7.24 8.97
C GLY A 286 17.57 7.37 9.61
N GLY A 287 16.71 6.34 9.48
CA GLY A 287 15.35 6.38 10.03
C GLY A 287 14.44 7.42 9.35
N ARG A 288 14.73 7.78 8.09
CA ARG A 288 13.93 8.78 7.36
C ARG A 288 12.46 8.38 7.31
N TYR A 289 12.19 7.08 7.12
CA TYR A 289 10.86 6.51 6.97
C TYR A 289 10.40 5.77 8.24
N ALA A 290 10.89 6.18 9.42
CA ALA A 290 10.40 5.68 10.69
C ALA A 290 8.89 5.91 10.81
N TYR A 291 8.19 5.08 11.60
CA TYR A 291 6.75 5.17 11.81
C TYR A 291 6.27 6.61 12.09
N GLY A 292 6.87 7.30 13.06
CA GLY A 292 6.50 8.66 13.44
C GLY A 292 6.82 9.72 12.38
N ASN A 293 7.71 9.42 11.42
CA ASN A 293 8.11 10.35 10.38
C ASN A 293 7.20 10.30 9.13
N GLN A 294 6.34 9.29 9.02
CA GLN A 294 5.52 9.06 7.83
C GLN A 294 4.68 10.28 7.40
N PRO A 295 4.00 11.02 8.31
CA PRO A 295 3.25 12.21 7.92
C PRO A 295 4.13 13.33 7.35
N GLY A 296 5.28 13.61 7.99
CA GLY A 296 6.21 14.63 7.51
C GLY A 296 6.82 14.30 6.15
N VAL A 297 7.13 13.02 5.92
CA VAL A 297 7.63 12.56 4.61
C VAL A 297 6.55 12.64 3.54
N ALA A 298 5.31 12.30 3.84
CA ALA A 298 4.19 12.44 2.91
C ALA A 298 4.01 13.91 2.49
N GLN A 299 4.01 14.84 3.45
CA GLN A 299 3.92 16.27 3.16
C GLN A 299 5.12 16.76 2.31
N TRP A 300 6.32 16.26 2.59
CA TRP A 300 7.50 16.56 1.79
C TRP A 300 7.36 16.05 0.34
N ASN A 301 6.85 14.84 0.13
CA ASN A 301 6.59 14.29 -1.20
C ASN A 301 5.51 15.10 -1.95
N LEU A 302 4.48 15.56 -1.25
CA LEU A 302 3.45 16.44 -1.82
C LEU A 302 4.03 17.79 -2.24
N ALA A 303 5.01 18.33 -1.52
CA ALA A 303 5.76 19.52 -1.97
C ALA A 303 6.48 19.26 -3.31
N ARG A 304 7.01 18.05 -3.52
CA ARG A 304 7.63 17.66 -4.82
C ARG A 304 6.59 17.58 -5.94
N LEU A 305 5.34 17.15 -5.62
CA LEU A 305 4.23 17.19 -6.58
C LEU A 305 3.82 18.64 -6.91
N ALA A 306 3.71 19.47 -5.88
CA ALA A 306 3.41 20.90 -6.04
C ALA A 306 4.38 21.58 -7.01
N GLU A 307 5.70 21.39 -6.79
CA GLU A 307 6.74 21.93 -7.68
C GLU A 307 6.58 21.46 -9.14
N ALA A 308 6.19 20.21 -9.34
CA ALA A 308 5.94 19.70 -10.69
C ALA A 308 4.73 20.37 -11.34
N LEU A 309 3.69 20.70 -10.57
CA LEU A 309 2.44 21.30 -11.06
C LEU A 309 2.48 22.82 -11.21
N LEU A 310 3.47 23.54 -10.66
CA LEU A 310 3.52 25.02 -10.69
C LEU A 310 3.17 25.65 -12.04
N PRO A 311 3.69 25.16 -13.21
CA PRO A 311 3.37 25.75 -14.52
C PRO A 311 1.89 25.65 -14.92
N LEU A 312 1.12 24.78 -14.26
CA LEU A 312 -0.31 24.58 -14.52
C LEU A 312 -1.20 25.35 -13.54
N LEU A 313 -0.65 25.79 -12.39
CA LEU A 313 -1.41 26.47 -11.35
C LEU A 313 -1.64 27.96 -11.68
N HIS A 314 -0.60 28.63 -12.15
CA HIS A 314 -0.69 30.04 -12.56
C HIS A 314 0.43 30.41 -13.53
N THR A 315 0.21 31.47 -14.35
CA THR A 315 1.22 32.00 -15.28
C THR A 315 2.35 32.74 -14.58
N GLU A 316 2.05 33.40 -13.44
CA GLU A 316 3.02 34.08 -12.60
C GLU A 316 3.51 33.10 -11.54
N GLU A 317 4.84 32.86 -11.50
CA GLU A 317 5.45 31.83 -10.64
C GLU A 317 5.20 32.08 -9.14
N GLU A 318 5.27 33.35 -8.69
CA GLU A 318 5.03 33.70 -7.28
C GLU A 318 3.59 33.33 -6.86
N GLN A 319 2.60 33.60 -7.71
CA GLN A 319 1.22 33.25 -7.45
C GLN A 319 0.99 31.73 -7.51
N ALA A 320 1.67 31.02 -8.41
CA ALA A 320 1.63 29.56 -8.45
C ALA A 320 2.16 28.93 -7.16
N VAL A 321 3.27 29.47 -6.64
CA VAL A 321 3.85 29.04 -5.36
C VAL A 321 2.91 29.31 -4.19
N ASP A 322 2.31 30.51 -4.13
CA ASP A 322 1.38 30.87 -3.06
C ASP A 322 0.16 29.94 -3.03
N LEU A 323 -0.43 29.65 -4.20
CA LEU A 323 -1.54 28.68 -4.32
C LEU A 323 -1.12 27.28 -3.86
N ALA A 324 0.02 26.79 -4.33
CA ALA A 324 0.54 25.49 -3.96
C ALA A 324 0.82 25.38 -2.46
N MET A 325 1.45 26.38 -1.87
CA MET A 325 1.76 26.43 -0.44
C MET A 325 0.51 26.53 0.42
N GLY A 326 -0.51 27.28 -0.03
CA GLY A 326 -1.79 27.35 0.64
C GLY A 326 -2.46 25.97 0.75
N SER A 327 -2.54 25.25 -0.37
CA SER A 327 -3.13 23.90 -0.43
C SER A 327 -2.29 22.88 0.36
N LEU A 328 -0.95 22.88 0.21
CA LEU A 328 -0.05 22.01 0.96
C LEU A 328 -0.16 22.23 2.48
N GLY A 329 -0.35 23.48 2.92
CA GLY A 329 -0.52 23.85 4.32
C GLY A 329 -1.71 23.17 5.00
N THR A 330 -2.71 22.72 4.23
CA THR A 330 -3.89 22.02 4.77
C THR A 330 -3.60 20.58 5.19
N PHE A 331 -2.51 19.97 4.72
CA PHE A 331 -2.16 18.57 4.97
C PHE A 331 -2.15 18.22 6.45
N SER A 332 -1.44 18.99 7.27
CA SER A 332 -1.29 18.70 8.70
C SER A 332 -2.62 18.70 9.44
N ALA A 333 -3.52 19.65 9.13
CA ALA A 333 -4.85 19.70 9.74
C ALA A 333 -5.73 18.54 9.27
N GLN A 334 -5.68 18.17 8.00
CA GLN A 334 -6.43 17.03 7.45
C GLN A 334 -5.93 15.70 8.03
N PHE A 335 -4.61 15.51 8.13
CA PHE A 335 -4.01 14.34 8.78
C PHE A 335 -4.43 14.26 10.26
N ALA A 336 -4.31 15.35 11.02
CA ALA A 336 -4.68 15.39 12.44
C ALA A 336 -6.17 15.06 12.63
N SER A 337 -7.05 15.57 11.77
CA SER A 337 -8.48 15.26 11.80
C SER A 337 -8.75 13.78 11.53
N ALA A 338 -8.14 13.20 10.49
CA ALA A 338 -8.28 11.78 10.15
C ALA A 338 -7.72 10.86 11.26
N TRP A 339 -6.56 11.21 11.82
CA TRP A 339 -5.94 10.53 12.94
C TRP A 339 -6.81 10.57 14.19
N SER A 340 -7.26 11.75 14.61
CA SER A 340 -8.10 11.94 15.81
C SER A 340 -9.42 11.17 15.68
N SER A 341 -10.06 11.23 14.51
CA SER A 341 -11.27 10.45 14.22
C SER A 341 -11.03 8.95 14.34
N GLY A 342 -9.93 8.45 13.77
CA GLY A 342 -9.55 7.06 13.86
C GLY A 342 -9.23 6.60 15.29
N MET A 343 -8.50 7.40 16.05
CA MET A 343 -8.19 7.11 17.45
C MET A 343 -9.46 7.09 18.30
N ARG A 344 -10.39 8.02 18.07
CA ARG A 344 -11.70 8.02 18.71
C ARG A 344 -12.45 6.71 18.46
N ALA A 345 -12.49 6.25 17.23
CA ALA A 345 -13.12 4.98 16.86
C ALA A 345 -12.41 3.77 17.53
N LYS A 346 -11.07 3.75 17.53
CA LYS A 346 -10.26 2.70 18.20
C LYS A 346 -10.55 2.62 19.69
N LEU A 347 -10.82 3.76 20.34
CA LEU A 347 -11.18 3.85 21.76
C LEU A 347 -12.69 3.70 22.01
N GLY A 348 -13.50 3.46 21.00
CA GLY A 348 -14.95 3.28 21.12
C GLY A 348 -15.72 4.51 21.57
N LEU A 349 -15.14 5.71 21.46
CA LEU A 349 -15.71 6.95 21.94
C LEU A 349 -16.70 7.55 20.94
N ALA A 350 -17.83 8.06 21.45
CA ALA A 350 -18.83 8.74 20.62
C ALA A 350 -18.33 10.11 20.13
N ASP A 351 -18.86 10.58 19.00
CA ASP A 351 -18.51 11.89 18.43
C ASP A 351 -18.85 13.06 19.35
N SER A 352 -19.78 12.86 20.29
CA SER A 352 -20.18 13.85 21.29
C SER A 352 -19.11 14.13 22.38
N VAL A 353 -18.10 13.26 22.53
CA VAL A 353 -16.98 13.52 23.44
C VAL A 353 -16.07 14.56 22.79
N SER A 354 -15.81 15.68 23.47
CA SER A 354 -15.05 16.79 22.87
C SER A 354 -13.57 16.44 22.61
N ALA A 355 -12.97 17.10 21.62
CA ALA A 355 -11.55 16.92 21.30
C ALA A 355 -10.63 17.26 22.47
N GLU A 356 -10.99 18.31 23.27
CA GLU A 356 -10.24 18.73 24.45
C GLU A 356 -10.12 17.63 25.52
N VAL A 357 -11.07 16.67 25.53
CA VAL A 357 -11.01 15.48 26.42
C VAL A 357 -10.25 14.33 25.77
N VAL A 358 -10.49 14.10 24.46
CA VAL A 358 -9.91 12.94 23.75
C VAL A 358 -8.42 13.13 23.48
N GLU A 359 -7.97 14.30 23.06
CA GLU A 359 -6.59 14.52 22.66
C GLU A 359 -5.57 14.29 23.80
N PRO A 360 -5.77 14.83 25.02
CA PRO A 360 -4.87 14.53 26.14
C PRO A 360 -4.91 13.06 26.55
N LEU A 361 -6.10 12.43 26.49
CA LEU A 361 -6.26 11.01 26.81
C LEU A 361 -5.51 10.10 25.82
N VAL A 362 -5.54 10.43 24.53
CA VAL A 362 -4.79 9.71 23.49
C VAL A 362 -3.28 9.95 23.64
N ALA A 363 -2.84 11.19 23.90
CA ALA A 363 -1.43 11.51 24.07
C ALA A 363 -0.81 10.73 25.25
N GLU A 364 -1.51 10.68 26.39
CA GLU A 364 -1.09 9.90 27.54
C GLU A 364 -1.06 8.40 27.25
N LEU A 365 -2.09 7.87 26.57
CA LEU A 365 -2.12 6.48 26.15
C LEU A 365 -0.91 6.11 25.29
N LEU A 366 -0.58 6.91 24.28
CA LEU A 366 0.57 6.66 23.40
C LEU A 366 1.89 6.62 24.19
N SER A 367 2.07 7.51 25.19
CA SER A 367 3.23 7.48 26.07
C SER A 367 3.25 6.21 26.92
N LEU A 368 2.13 5.82 27.51
CA LEU A 368 2.04 4.58 28.30
C LEU A 368 2.36 3.34 27.45
N LEU A 369 1.83 3.25 26.23
CA LEU A 369 2.10 2.15 25.32
C LEU A 369 3.59 2.07 24.97
N GLN A 370 4.21 3.20 24.67
CA GLN A 370 5.63 3.28 24.34
C GLN A 370 6.51 2.91 25.52
N ASP A 371 6.28 3.50 26.69
CA ASP A 371 7.10 3.31 27.89
C ASP A 371 7.04 1.87 28.41
N ASN A 372 5.92 1.18 28.18
CA ASN A 372 5.73 -0.21 28.56
C ASN A 372 5.99 -1.23 27.43
N HIS A 373 6.43 -0.77 26.24
CA HIS A 373 6.67 -1.61 25.07
C HIS A 373 5.47 -2.49 24.70
N VAL A 374 4.26 -1.94 24.79
CA VAL A 374 3.02 -2.69 24.58
C VAL A 374 2.80 -2.95 23.09
N ASP A 375 2.41 -4.17 22.74
CA ASP A 375 2.04 -4.54 21.36
C ASP A 375 0.83 -3.72 20.89
N HIS A 376 1.01 -3.02 19.77
CA HIS A 376 0.03 -2.09 19.23
C HIS A 376 -1.32 -2.77 18.94
N THR A 377 -1.30 -3.87 18.21
CA THR A 377 -2.53 -4.54 17.73
C THR A 377 -3.25 -5.23 18.87
N SER A 378 -2.52 -5.99 19.70
CA SER A 378 -3.10 -6.73 20.83
C SER A 378 -3.75 -5.79 21.84
N PHE A 379 -3.15 -4.64 22.12
CA PHE A 379 -3.70 -3.69 23.07
C PHE A 379 -5.08 -3.19 22.65
N TYR A 380 -5.20 -2.61 21.45
CA TYR A 380 -6.48 -2.06 21.01
C TYR A 380 -7.57 -3.12 20.88
N ARG A 381 -7.20 -4.36 20.52
CA ARG A 381 -8.16 -5.46 20.47
C ARG A 381 -8.64 -5.86 21.86
N ARG A 382 -7.71 -6.09 22.80
CA ARG A 382 -8.03 -6.47 24.18
C ARG A 382 -8.70 -5.36 24.98
N LEU A 383 -8.52 -4.09 24.58
CA LEU A 383 -9.19 -2.97 25.23
C LEU A 383 -10.74 -3.07 25.10
N GLY A 384 -11.25 -3.73 24.06
CA GLY A 384 -12.67 -4.05 23.91
C GLY A 384 -13.23 -4.94 25.04
N ASP A 385 -12.39 -5.83 25.61
CA ASP A 385 -12.77 -6.70 26.73
C ASP A 385 -12.99 -5.90 28.00
N ALA A 386 -12.20 -4.86 28.23
CA ALA A 386 -12.37 -3.95 29.36
C ALA A 386 -13.76 -3.27 29.38
N VAL A 387 -14.30 -2.92 28.20
CA VAL A 387 -15.68 -2.39 28.07
C VAL A 387 -16.70 -3.44 28.42
N ARG A 388 -16.42 -4.71 28.15
CA ARG A 388 -17.29 -5.86 28.51
C ARG A 388 -17.17 -6.30 29.97
N GLY A 389 -16.29 -5.67 30.75
CA GLY A 389 -16.10 -5.89 32.17
C GLY A 389 -14.87 -6.72 32.55
N ASP A 390 -14.07 -7.16 31.57
CA ASP A 390 -12.81 -7.85 31.80
C ASP A 390 -11.61 -6.96 31.37
N VAL A 391 -11.04 -6.26 32.34
CA VAL A 391 -9.91 -5.34 32.10
C VAL A 391 -8.56 -6.07 32.02
N GLU A 392 -8.47 -7.26 32.57
CA GLU A 392 -7.18 -7.96 32.75
C GLU A 392 -6.45 -8.31 31.44
N PRO A 393 -7.13 -8.68 30.33
CA PRO A 393 -6.44 -8.91 29.06
C PRO A 393 -5.65 -7.71 28.55
N ALA A 394 -6.18 -6.50 28.70
CA ALA A 394 -5.46 -5.27 28.33
C ALA A 394 -4.43 -4.86 29.40
N ARG A 395 -4.80 -4.95 30.69
CA ARG A 395 -3.98 -4.57 31.83
C ARG A 395 -2.68 -5.37 31.93
N SER A 396 -2.75 -6.67 31.69
CA SER A 396 -1.57 -7.58 31.74
C SER A 396 -0.49 -7.27 30.70
N LEU A 397 -0.75 -6.41 29.73
CA LEU A 397 0.25 -5.95 28.75
C LEU A 397 1.21 -4.89 29.31
N PHE A 398 0.89 -4.30 30.47
CA PHE A 398 1.67 -3.19 31.06
C PHE A 398 2.54 -3.67 32.21
N VAL A 399 3.71 -3.06 32.33
CA VAL A 399 4.58 -3.14 33.52
C VAL A 399 4.10 -2.13 34.55
N ASP A 400 3.77 -0.91 34.12
CA ASP A 400 3.15 0.11 34.97
C ASP A 400 1.63 -0.10 35.06
N LEU A 401 1.22 -1.01 35.93
CA LEU A 401 -0.19 -1.30 36.17
C LEU A 401 -0.97 -0.10 36.72
N ALA A 402 -0.32 0.73 37.57
CA ALA A 402 -0.98 1.89 38.19
C ALA A 402 -1.27 2.99 37.16
N GLY A 403 -0.32 3.25 36.25
CA GLY A 403 -0.51 4.17 35.13
C GLY A 403 -1.65 3.75 34.22
N PHE A 404 -1.68 2.46 33.85
CA PHE A 404 -2.78 1.91 33.06
C PHE A 404 -4.13 2.03 33.78
N ASP A 405 -4.21 1.62 35.06
CA ASP A 405 -5.46 1.64 35.85
C ASP A 405 -6.02 3.08 35.96
N ALA A 406 -5.17 4.07 36.17
CA ALA A 406 -5.55 5.49 36.23
C ALA A 406 -6.07 6.00 34.90
N TRP A 407 -5.41 5.65 33.80
CA TRP A 407 -5.85 6.00 32.45
C TRP A 407 -7.17 5.29 32.10
N ALA A 408 -7.26 3.99 32.30
CA ALA A 408 -8.43 3.17 31.96
C ALA A 408 -9.68 3.62 32.74
N GLY A 409 -9.55 4.00 34.00
CA GLY A 409 -10.66 4.54 34.80
C GLY A 409 -11.27 5.82 34.19
N ARG A 410 -10.44 6.74 33.69
CA ARG A 410 -10.90 7.96 33.02
C ARG A 410 -11.53 7.67 31.66
N TRP A 411 -10.92 6.78 30.89
CA TRP A 411 -11.45 6.36 29.59
C TRP A 411 -12.79 5.66 29.72
N LEU A 412 -12.97 4.69 30.66
CA LEU A 412 -14.23 4.00 30.91
C LEU A 412 -15.35 4.95 31.34
N ALA A 413 -15.01 6.01 32.10
CA ALA A 413 -15.98 7.03 32.50
C ALA A 413 -16.60 7.81 31.33
N LEU A 414 -15.96 7.78 30.14
CA LEU A 414 -16.48 8.37 28.91
C LEU A 414 -17.51 7.50 28.18
N GLY A 415 -17.79 6.30 28.68
CA GLY A 415 -18.77 5.37 28.12
C GLY A 415 -18.41 4.80 26.74
N PRO A 416 -17.19 4.22 26.58
CA PRO A 416 -16.78 3.60 25.33
C PRO A 416 -17.69 2.43 24.94
N ARG A 417 -17.77 2.12 23.64
CA ARG A 417 -18.62 1.06 23.08
C ARG A 417 -17.74 0.01 22.36
N SER A 418 -17.80 -1.23 22.86
CA SER A 418 -17.00 -2.34 22.32
C SER A 418 -17.34 -2.67 20.86
N GLU A 419 -18.61 -2.51 20.45
CA GLU A 419 -19.05 -2.81 19.07
C GLU A 419 -18.42 -1.85 18.04
N LEU A 420 -18.09 -0.61 18.43
CA LEU A 420 -17.33 0.31 17.58
C LEU A 420 -15.88 -0.11 17.49
N MET A 421 -15.30 -0.52 18.62
CA MET A 421 -13.91 -0.96 18.70
C MET A 421 -13.67 -2.22 17.87
N ASP A 422 -14.56 -3.20 17.97
CA ASP A 422 -14.44 -4.48 17.27
C ASP A 422 -14.45 -4.34 15.73
N ARG A 423 -15.01 -3.24 15.20
CA ARG A 423 -15.06 -2.96 13.76
C ARG A 423 -13.78 -2.33 13.21
N VAL A 424 -12.96 -1.74 14.06
CA VAL A 424 -11.78 -0.96 13.64
C VAL A 424 -10.46 -1.45 14.26
N ASN A 425 -10.54 -2.27 15.30
CA ASN A 425 -9.38 -2.88 15.94
C ASN A 425 -9.24 -4.33 15.47
N PRO A 426 -8.29 -4.62 14.57
CA PRO A 426 -8.16 -5.96 14.02
C PRO A 426 -7.68 -6.96 15.09
N VAL A 427 -8.10 -8.21 14.94
CA VAL A 427 -7.51 -9.39 15.61
C VAL A 427 -6.24 -9.81 14.89
N TYR A 428 -6.34 -9.84 13.54
CA TYR A 428 -5.28 -10.37 12.68
C TYR A 428 -4.68 -9.26 11.84
N ILE A 429 -3.36 -9.17 11.89
CA ILE A 429 -2.52 -8.41 10.97
C ILE A 429 -1.47 -9.35 10.39
N PRO A 430 -0.79 -9.00 9.30
CA PRO A 430 0.38 -9.75 8.84
C PRO A 430 1.52 -9.63 9.86
N ARG A 431 1.50 -10.48 10.90
CA ARG A 431 2.57 -10.53 11.91
C ARG A 431 3.89 -10.86 11.22
N ASN A 432 4.92 -10.07 11.48
CA ASN A 432 6.17 -10.14 10.73
C ASN A 432 6.80 -11.54 10.73
N HIS A 433 6.81 -12.23 11.87
CA HIS A 433 7.35 -13.60 11.99
C HIS A 433 6.55 -14.63 11.17
N LEU A 434 5.22 -14.48 11.09
CA LEU A 434 4.36 -15.36 10.30
C LEU A 434 4.47 -15.07 8.79
N VAL A 435 4.69 -13.81 8.43
CA VAL A 435 5.00 -13.44 7.05
C VAL A 435 6.31 -14.11 6.63
N GLU A 436 7.39 -13.98 7.41
CA GLU A 436 8.68 -14.61 7.08
C GLU A 436 8.58 -16.13 6.97
N GLU A 437 7.85 -16.79 7.90
CA GLU A 437 7.59 -18.22 7.82
C GLU A 437 6.89 -18.61 6.52
N ALA A 438 5.82 -17.87 6.15
CA ALA A 438 5.07 -18.14 4.93
C ALA A 438 5.90 -17.88 3.66
N LEU A 439 6.77 -16.86 3.66
CA LEU A 439 7.66 -16.55 2.53
C LEU A 439 8.76 -17.60 2.36
N ALA A 440 9.35 -18.07 3.45
CA ALA A 440 10.36 -19.11 3.44
C ALA A 440 9.76 -20.42 2.89
N ALA A 441 8.66 -20.89 3.47
CA ALA A 441 7.96 -22.09 3.02
C ALA A 441 7.53 -21.99 1.55
N GLY A 442 6.94 -20.84 1.14
CA GLY A 442 6.52 -20.61 -0.25
C GLY A 442 7.68 -20.59 -1.25
N SER A 443 8.86 -20.13 -0.84
CA SER A 443 10.07 -20.18 -1.66
C SER A 443 10.59 -21.61 -1.85
N ASP A 444 10.34 -22.48 -0.87
CA ASP A 444 10.64 -23.91 -0.94
C ASP A 444 9.53 -24.75 -1.62
N GLY A 445 8.42 -24.10 -2.02
CA GLY A 445 7.31 -24.70 -2.74
C GLY A 445 6.15 -25.14 -1.84
N ASP A 446 6.21 -24.94 -0.52
CA ASP A 446 5.10 -25.17 0.40
C ASP A 446 4.29 -23.87 0.60
N LEU A 447 3.09 -23.83 0.00
CA LEU A 447 2.20 -22.68 0.06
C LEU A 447 1.18 -22.77 1.20
N GLU A 448 1.14 -23.84 1.97
CA GLU A 448 0.15 -24.02 3.05
C GLU A 448 0.25 -22.92 4.13
N PRO A 449 1.44 -22.53 4.64
CA PRO A 449 1.55 -21.41 5.58
C PRO A 449 1.03 -20.09 5.00
N MET A 450 1.25 -19.82 3.70
CA MET A 450 0.73 -18.63 3.02
C MET A 450 -0.79 -18.63 2.94
N VAL A 451 -1.39 -19.77 2.58
CA VAL A 451 -2.86 -19.91 2.48
C VAL A 451 -3.51 -19.69 3.85
N ARG A 452 -2.93 -20.25 4.92
CA ARG A 452 -3.43 -20.05 6.29
C ARG A 452 -3.31 -18.60 6.74
N LEU A 453 -2.17 -17.97 6.50
CA LEU A 453 -1.96 -16.56 6.83
C LEU A 453 -2.96 -15.67 6.09
N LEU A 454 -3.13 -15.86 4.77
CA LEU A 454 -4.14 -15.15 3.99
C LEU A 454 -5.54 -15.37 4.57
N GLY A 455 -5.89 -16.61 4.89
CA GLY A 455 -7.18 -16.92 5.53
C GLY A 455 -7.41 -16.15 6.84
N ALA A 456 -6.37 -15.83 7.60
CA ALA A 456 -6.48 -15.01 8.79
C ALA A 456 -6.63 -13.52 8.44
N VAL A 457 -5.71 -12.95 7.67
CA VAL A 457 -5.58 -11.50 7.48
C VAL A 457 -6.61 -10.90 6.52
N THR A 458 -7.32 -11.72 5.71
CA THR A 458 -8.39 -11.24 4.81
C THR A 458 -9.77 -11.14 5.47
N ASP A 459 -9.92 -11.60 6.74
CA ASP A 459 -11.08 -11.31 7.60
C ASP A 459 -10.56 -10.87 8.99
N PRO A 460 -9.97 -9.65 9.08
CA PRO A 460 -9.10 -9.27 10.20
C PRO A 460 -9.84 -8.94 11.50
N TYR A 461 -11.15 -8.67 11.46
CA TYR A 461 -11.89 -8.14 12.61
C TYR A 461 -12.64 -9.20 13.41
N ARG A 462 -12.78 -10.41 12.90
CA ARG A 462 -13.55 -11.48 13.53
C ARG A 462 -12.63 -12.57 14.06
N GLU A 463 -12.69 -12.82 15.37
CA GLU A 463 -12.02 -13.96 15.98
C GLU A 463 -12.59 -15.28 15.46
N ARG A 464 -11.69 -16.22 15.16
CA ARG A 464 -12.06 -17.53 14.61
C ARG A 464 -11.27 -18.63 15.32
N PRO A 465 -11.97 -19.68 15.84
CA PRO A 465 -11.31 -20.82 16.48
C PRO A 465 -10.27 -21.47 15.55
N GLY A 466 -9.11 -21.80 16.10
CA GLY A 466 -7.98 -22.41 15.38
C GLY A 466 -7.06 -21.41 14.68
N LEU A 467 -7.31 -20.10 14.82
CA LEU A 467 -6.45 -19.02 14.28
C LEU A 467 -5.76 -18.19 15.37
N GLU A 468 -5.75 -18.66 16.61
CA GLU A 468 -5.21 -17.95 17.78
C GLU A 468 -3.75 -17.54 17.55
N ARG A 469 -2.95 -18.43 16.96
CA ARG A 469 -1.54 -18.18 16.60
C ARG A 469 -1.35 -16.92 15.74
N TYR A 470 -2.31 -16.61 14.87
CA TYR A 470 -2.22 -15.46 13.95
C TYR A 470 -2.54 -14.11 14.61
N ALA A 471 -3.12 -14.16 15.82
CA ALA A 471 -3.37 -12.97 16.65
C ALA A 471 -2.20 -12.64 17.58
N GLU A 472 -1.35 -13.63 17.90
CA GLU A 472 -0.27 -13.49 18.86
C GLU A 472 0.89 -12.63 18.30
N PRO A 473 1.51 -11.77 19.14
CA PRO A 473 2.72 -11.06 18.77
C PRO A 473 3.89 -12.00 18.52
N ALA A 474 4.94 -11.48 17.89
CA ALA A 474 6.15 -12.24 17.64
C ALA A 474 6.76 -12.78 18.97
N PRO A 475 7.24 -14.03 18.97
CA PRO A 475 7.89 -14.60 20.16
C PRO A 475 9.20 -13.85 20.47
N ALA A 476 9.59 -13.84 21.75
CA ALA A 476 10.73 -13.04 22.22
C ALA A 476 12.07 -13.37 21.53
N ASP A 477 12.21 -14.60 21.04
CA ASP A 477 13.40 -15.07 20.32
C ASP A 477 13.42 -14.69 18.82
N PHE A 478 12.33 -14.13 18.29
CA PHE A 478 12.30 -13.62 16.90
C PHE A 478 13.28 -12.46 16.70
N GLY A 479 13.58 -11.72 17.75
CA GLY A 479 14.58 -10.66 17.76
C GLY A 479 14.16 -9.42 16.99
N ARG A 480 15.15 -8.58 16.63
CA ARG A 480 14.90 -7.32 15.90
C ARG A 480 14.65 -7.62 14.42
N TYR A 481 13.42 -7.39 14.01
CA TYR A 481 13.02 -7.60 12.62
C TYR A 481 13.60 -6.54 11.66
N ARG A 482 14.11 -6.99 10.53
CA ARG A 482 14.54 -6.14 9.41
C ARG A 482 14.07 -6.72 8.09
N THR A 483 13.61 -5.85 7.23
CA THR A 483 13.16 -6.21 5.89
C THR A 483 14.20 -5.79 4.86
N TYR A 484 14.34 -6.61 3.82
CA TYR A 484 15.24 -6.35 2.72
C TYR A 484 14.44 -6.06 1.46
N CYS A 485 14.84 -5.03 0.70
CA CYS A 485 14.34 -4.85 -0.64
C CYS A 485 14.85 -6.03 -1.48
N GLY A 486 14.01 -6.95 -1.88
CA GLY A 486 14.37 -8.12 -2.71
C GLY A 486 14.64 -7.74 -4.18
N THR A 487 15.42 -6.67 -4.39
CA THR A 487 15.82 -6.14 -5.71
C THR A 487 17.24 -6.56 -6.06
#